data_3dcae407426b7433fe91d27fb892144d
#
_entry.id   3dcae407426b7433fe91d27fb892144d
#
_cell.length_a   1.000
_cell.length_b   1.000
_cell.length_c   1.000
_cell.angle_alpha   90.00
_cell.angle_beta   90.00
_cell.angle_gamma   90.00
#
_symmetry.space_group_name_H-M   'P 1'
#
loop_
_entity.id
_entity.type
_entity.pdbx_description
1 polymer ?
#
loop_
_entity_poly.entity_id
_entity_poly.type
_entity_poly.pdbx_seq_one_letter_code
_entity_poly.pdbx_strand_id
1 'polypeptide(L)'
;MMASRRFKMKITIKKTDKPKPLPDSSSLGFGTLFTDHMFNMDYLPEKGWCNPRIEPYAPIMMDPATMVLHYGQAVFEGLKAYRTSKGTIQLFRPKDNFKRLNRSCRLLCIPELDENFLLDALNELISMEKSWVPAAPETSLYIRPTIIATDPFLGVRASNTYRYFVILSPVGAYYAAGFNPVKILVTKEHVRAVRGGVGEAKTPGNYAASLYAGARAHEAGYTQVLWLDGVEQKYIEEVGAMNIFFVIDDEIISPALNGSILHGITRDSVIALAKKWNYKMTERRISIDEVMDSHKSGKLREVFGSGTAAVISPVGELKYGEKNIKISDGKVGPMASRFFKALTDIQYGREKDSMGWIEEVCS
;
A
#
# COMPACT_ATOMS: atom_id res chain seq x y z
N MET A 1 -26.67 19.19 21.34
CA MET A 1 -25.66 18.13 21.18
C MET A 1 -26.29 16.77 21.50
N MET A 2 -26.83 16.07 20.49
CA MET A 2 -27.31 14.70 20.68
C MET A 2 -26.10 13.76 20.62
N ALA A 3 -25.76 13.13 21.73
CA ALA A 3 -24.80 12.05 21.76
C ALA A 3 -25.31 10.91 20.89
N SER A 4 -24.69 10.69 19.73
CA SER A 4 -25.00 9.58 18.86
C SER A 4 -24.74 8.29 19.64
N ARG A 5 -25.77 7.56 19.99
CA ARG A 5 -25.67 6.18 20.45
C ARG A 5 -24.96 5.39 19.34
N ARG A 6 -23.67 5.10 19.52
CA ARG A 6 -22.93 4.18 18.65
C ARG A 6 -23.59 2.80 18.80
N PHE A 7 -24.45 2.43 17.85
CA PHE A 7 -24.88 1.05 17.71
C PHE A 7 -23.65 0.26 17.24
N LYS A 8 -23.06 -0.51 18.13
CA LYS A 8 -21.97 -1.43 17.81
C LYS A 8 -22.61 -2.54 16.97
N MET A 9 -22.38 -2.54 15.65
CA MET A 9 -22.86 -3.60 14.74
C MET A 9 -22.25 -4.93 15.20
N LYS A 10 -23.10 -5.95 15.37
CA LYS A 10 -22.65 -7.31 15.74
C LYS A 10 -22.16 -8.03 14.49
N ILE A 11 -20.95 -8.53 14.52
CA ILE A 11 -20.37 -9.34 13.45
C ILE A 11 -20.93 -10.75 13.56
N THR A 12 -21.51 -11.27 12.46
CA THR A 12 -21.91 -12.66 12.35
C THR A 12 -20.71 -13.50 11.92
N ILE A 13 -20.46 -14.62 12.61
CA ILE A 13 -19.31 -15.48 12.32
C ILE A 13 -19.81 -16.84 11.87
N LYS A 14 -19.37 -17.24 10.67
CA LYS A 14 -19.55 -18.59 10.12
C LYS A 14 -18.17 -19.21 9.88
N LYS A 15 -17.80 -20.19 10.69
CA LYS A 15 -16.52 -20.89 10.52
C LYS A 15 -16.61 -21.91 9.39
N THR A 16 -15.46 -22.12 8.70
CA THR A 16 -15.34 -23.25 7.76
C THR A 16 -15.27 -24.59 8.53
N ASP A 17 -15.86 -25.59 7.97
CA ASP A 17 -15.74 -26.99 8.42
C ASP A 17 -14.59 -27.74 7.71
N LYS A 18 -13.97 -27.09 6.73
CA LYS A 18 -12.86 -27.62 5.91
C LYS A 18 -11.66 -26.67 5.89
N PRO A 19 -10.93 -26.54 7.01
CA PRO A 19 -9.75 -25.66 7.04
C PRO A 19 -8.68 -26.16 6.07
N LYS A 20 -8.01 -25.21 5.40
CA LYS A 20 -6.90 -25.52 4.49
C LYS A 20 -5.64 -25.87 5.28
N PRO A 21 -4.73 -26.69 4.73
CA PRO A 21 -3.42 -26.87 5.30
C PRO A 21 -2.63 -25.55 5.29
N LEU A 22 -1.91 -25.28 6.37
CA LEU A 22 -1.03 -24.10 6.42
C LEU A 22 0.13 -24.29 5.44
N PRO A 23 0.48 -23.28 4.66
CA PRO A 23 1.62 -23.36 3.74
C PRO A 23 2.94 -23.38 4.49
N ASP A 24 3.98 -23.90 3.83
CA ASP A 24 5.35 -23.75 4.31
C ASP A 24 5.75 -22.26 4.23
N SER A 25 6.04 -21.67 5.39
CA SER A 25 6.40 -20.26 5.52
C SER A 25 7.73 -19.89 4.87
N SER A 26 8.59 -20.88 4.56
CA SER A 26 9.87 -20.66 3.86
C SER A 26 9.72 -20.47 2.35
N SER A 27 8.59 -20.86 1.77
CA SER A 27 8.32 -20.84 0.32
C SER A 27 7.18 -19.91 -0.10
N LEU A 28 6.82 -18.94 0.75
CA LEU A 28 5.71 -18.01 0.46
C LEU A 28 6.07 -17.06 -0.68
N GLY A 29 5.21 -17.01 -1.70
CA GLY A 29 5.16 -15.95 -2.71
C GLY A 29 4.40 -14.71 -2.22
N PHE A 30 3.89 -13.92 -3.14
CA PHE A 30 3.08 -12.74 -2.81
C PHE A 30 1.69 -12.82 -3.46
N GLY A 31 0.63 -12.91 -2.62
CA GLY A 31 -0.76 -12.75 -3.05
C GLY A 31 -1.37 -13.93 -3.82
N THR A 32 -0.82 -15.13 -3.70
CA THR A 32 -1.31 -16.35 -4.37
C THR A 32 -2.07 -17.30 -3.45
N LEU A 33 -1.85 -17.19 -2.14
CA LEU A 33 -2.50 -18.01 -1.12
C LEU A 33 -3.42 -17.14 -0.28
N PHE A 34 -4.57 -17.67 0.13
CA PHE A 34 -5.55 -16.96 0.95
C PHE A 34 -5.97 -17.81 2.14
N THR A 35 -6.25 -17.12 3.26
CA THR A 35 -6.69 -17.76 4.51
C THR A 35 -8.05 -18.45 4.39
N ASP A 36 -8.51 -19.08 5.46
CA ASP A 36 -9.77 -19.81 5.46
C ASP A 36 -11.00 -18.92 5.42
N HIS A 37 -10.91 -17.72 6.00
CA HIS A 37 -12.06 -16.83 6.11
C HIS A 37 -11.75 -15.45 5.50
N MET A 38 -12.83 -14.73 5.20
CA MET A 38 -12.84 -13.34 4.77
C MET A 38 -13.90 -12.55 5.54
N PHE A 39 -13.70 -11.24 5.68
CA PHE A 39 -14.73 -10.35 6.20
C PHE A 39 -15.54 -9.76 5.06
N ASN A 40 -16.84 -9.59 5.25
CA ASN A 40 -17.74 -8.92 4.32
C ASN A 40 -18.69 -7.97 5.06
N MET A 41 -19.05 -6.86 4.41
CA MET A 41 -20.07 -5.92 4.86
C MET A 41 -20.71 -5.25 3.65
N ASP A 42 -22.00 -5.04 3.66
CA ASP A 42 -22.76 -4.48 2.54
C ASP A 42 -23.19 -3.02 2.87
N TYR A 43 -23.28 -2.17 1.86
CA TYR A 43 -23.91 -0.86 1.94
C TYR A 43 -25.21 -0.86 1.14
N LEU A 44 -26.30 -0.47 1.80
CA LEU A 44 -27.62 -0.32 1.20
C LEU A 44 -28.14 1.10 1.49
N PRO A 45 -28.81 1.78 0.55
CA PRO A 45 -29.21 3.19 0.72
C PRO A 45 -30.00 3.46 1.99
N GLU A 46 -30.93 2.54 2.34
CA GLU A 46 -31.84 2.72 3.49
C GLU A 46 -31.24 2.30 4.83
N LYS A 47 -30.13 1.55 4.82
CA LYS A 47 -29.52 0.95 6.03
C LYS A 47 -28.10 1.47 6.31
N GLY A 48 -27.48 2.12 5.30
CA GLY A 48 -26.05 2.41 5.36
C GLY A 48 -25.22 1.12 5.33
N TRP A 49 -24.04 1.15 5.95
CA TRP A 49 -23.21 -0.03 6.11
C TRP A 49 -23.86 -1.02 7.08
N CYS A 50 -24.06 -2.27 6.64
CA CYS A 50 -24.81 -3.27 7.37
C CYS A 50 -24.31 -4.69 7.05
N ASN A 51 -24.86 -5.69 7.75
CA ASN A 51 -24.55 -7.12 7.59
C ASN A 51 -23.04 -7.46 7.71
N PRO A 52 -22.32 -6.98 8.75
CA PRO A 52 -20.94 -7.36 8.93
C PRO A 52 -20.84 -8.85 9.27
N ARG A 53 -19.98 -9.56 8.55
CA ARG A 53 -19.83 -11.00 8.72
C ARG A 53 -18.42 -11.48 8.40
N ILE A 54 -17.96 -12.47 9.14
CA ILE A 54 -16.79 -13.28 8.82
C ILE A 54 -17.31 -14.63 8.34
N GLU A 55 -16.90 -15.04 7.16
CA GLU A 55 -17.39 -16.25 6.51
C GLU A 55 -16.26 -16.95 5.72
N PRO A 56 -16.40 -18.22 5.34
CA PRO A 56 -15.38 -18.90 4.56
C PRO A 56 -15.02 -18.12 3.29
N TYR A 57 -13.71 -18.07 2.98
CA TYR A 57 -13.23 -17.47 1.74
C TYR A 57 -13.84 -18.16 0.53
N ALA A 58 -14.55 -17.40 -0.29
CA ALA A 58 -15.26 -17.90 -1.46
C ALA A 58 -15.32 -16.85 -2.58
N PRO A 59 -15.58 -17.28 -3.84
CA PRO A 59 -15.88 -16.35 -4.94
C PRO A 59 -17.05 -15.44 -4.60
N ILE A 60 -16.98 -14.19 -5.04
CA ILE A 60 -18.07 -13.21 -4.94
C ILE A 60 -18.90 -13.32 -6.22
N MET A 61 -20.17 -13.73 -6.08
CA MET A 61 -21.12 -13.72 -7.20
C MET A 61 -21.55 -12.29 -7.50
N MET A 62 -21.49 -11.88 -8.76
CA MET A 62 -21.87 -10.55 -9.24
C MET A 62 -22.72 -10.63 -10.50
N ASP A 63 -23.71 -9.73 -10.62
CA ASP A 63 -24.43 -9.53 -11.87
C ASP A 63 -23.48 -9.01 -12.95
N PRO A 64 -23.57 -9.43 -14.21
CA PRO A 64 -22.72 -8.90 -15.29
C PRO A 64 -22.80 -7.39 -15.49
N ALA A 65 -23.91 -6.75 -15.14
CA ALA A 65 -24.09 -5.30 -15.20
C ALA A 65 -23.54 -4.55 -13.98
N THR A 66 -22.89 -5.24 -13.04
CA THR A 66 -22.34 -4.62 -11.82
C THR A 66 -21.35 -3.49 -12.17
N MET A 67 -21.59 -2.29 -11.65
CA MET A 67 -20.88 -1.05 -12.04
C MET A 67 -19.36 -1.14 -11.91
N VAL A 68 -18.83 -1.88 -10.93
CA VAL A 68 -17.37 -2.01 -10.77
C VAL A 68 -16.72 -2.66 -12.00
N LEU A 69 -17.42 -3.57 -12.69
CA LEU A 69 -16.91 -4.27 -13.89
C LEU A 69 -16.79 -3.32 -15.10
N HIS A 70 -17.58 -2.25 -15.13
CA HIS A 70 -17.66 -1.32 -16.27
C HIS A 70 -16.93 0.00 -16.01
N TYR A 71 -17.03 0.53 -14.79
CA TYR A 71 -16.54 1.88 -14.47
C TYR A 71 -15.45 1.90 -13.41
N GLY A 72 -15.07 0.74 -12.87
CA GLY A 72 -13.96 0.62 -11.93
C GLY A 72 -14.15 1.39 -10.62
N GLN A 73 -15.40 1.73 -10.21
CA GLN A 73 -15.65 2.43 -8.96
C GLN A 73 -15.37 1.47 -7.79
N ALA A 74 -14.11 1.51 -7.35
CA ALA A 74 -13.58 0.70 -6.27
C ALA A 74 -12.42 1.41 -5.58
N VAL A 75 -12.20 1.10 -4.32
CA VAL A 75 -11.03 1.50 -3.53
C VAL A 75 -10.49 0.32 -2.75
N PHE A 76 -9.20 0.34 -2.43
CA PHE A 76 -8.61 -0.73 -1.65
C PHE A 76 -7.51 -0.21 -0.72
N GLU A 77 -7.14 -1.04 0.22
CA GLU A 77 -6.01 -0.81 1.10
C GLU A 77 -5.03 -1.99 1.08
N GLY A 78 -3.87 -1.77 1.66
CA GLY A 78 -2.87 -2.80 1.87
C GLY A 78 -2.10 -2.51 3.14
N LEU A 79 -2.20 -3.41 4.09
CA LEU A 79 -1.44 -3.40 5.34
C LEU A 79 -1.01 -4.83 5.69
N LYS A 80 -0.26 -4.99 6.77
CA LYS A 80 0.30 -6.28 7.15
C LYS A 80 0.13 -6.54 8.63
N ALA A 81 -0.09 -7.80 8.99
CA ALA A 81 0.05 -8.29 10.36
C ALA A 81 1.37 -9.05 10.48
N TYR A 82 2.06 -8.83 11.57
CA TYR A 82 3.39 -9.35 11.86
C TYR A 82 3.36 -10.17 13.13
N ARG A 83 4.02 -11.34 13.11
CA ARG A 83 4.24 -12.12 14.31
C ARG A 83 5.56 -11.70 14.96
N THR A 84 5.50 -11.33 16.22
CA THR A 84 6.69 -10.98 17.02
C THR A 84 7.42 -12.23 17.51
N SER A 85 8.66 -12.09 17.95
CA SER A 85 9.40 -13.17 18.61
C SER A 85 8.76 -13.73 19.87
N LYS A 86 7.84 -12.96 20.49
CA LYS A 86 7.06 -13.38 21.66
C LYS A 86 5.77 -14.13 21.28
N GLY A 87 5.49 -14.29 19.98
CA GLY A 87 4.29 -14.94 19.46
C GLY A 87 3.06 -14.03 19.37
N THR A 88 3.12 -12.79 19.85
CA THR A 88 2.03 -11.81 19.68
C THR A 88 1.91 -11.39 18.21
N ILE A 89 0.74 -10.93 17.82
CA ILE A 89 0.46 -10.43 16.47
C ILE A 89 0.20 -8.93 16.57
N GLN A 90 0.80 -8.17 15.68
CA GLN A 90 0.65 -6.73 15.66
C GLN A 90 0.48 -6.17 14.25
N LEU A 91 -0.24 -5.04 14.17
CA LEU A 91 -0.49 -4.27 12.96
C LEU A 91 0.34 -2.99 13.00
N PHE A 92 0.82 -2.57 11.84
CA PHE A 92 1.55 -1.31 11.70
C PHE A 92 0.63 -0.24 11.10
N ARG A 93 0.29 0.80 11.89
CA ARG A 93 -0.51 1.98 11.52
C ARG A 93 -1.87 1.67 10.88
N PRO A 94 -2.67 0.70 11.38
CA PRO A 94 -3.94 0.32 10.74
C PRO A 94 -4.94 1.48 10.71
N LYS A 95 -4.96 2.34 11.74
CA LYS A 95 -5.83 3.52 11.80
C LYS A 95 -5.57 4.50 10.66
N ASP A 96 -4.30 4.70 10.30
CA ASP A 96 -3.94 5.57 9.18
C ASP A 96 -4.33 4.95 7.82
N ASN A 97 -4.29 3.60 7.70
CA ASN A 97 -4.83 2.91 6.52
C ASN A 97 -6.34 3.14 6.39
N PHE A 98 -7.12 3.05 7.46
CA PHE A 98 -8.56 3.28 7.40
C PHE A 98 -8.92 4.75 7.12
N LYS A 99 -8.16 5.71 7.67
CA LYS A 99 -8.31 7.13 7.30
C LYS A 99 -8.04 7.34 5.81
N ARG A 100 -7.01 6.69 5.25
CA ARG A 100 -6.70 6.78 3.83
C ARG A 100 -7.74 6.07 2.97
N LEU A 101 -8.31 4.95 3.42
CA LEU A 101 -9.44 4.30 2.78
C LEU A 101 -10.61 5.27 2.64
N ASN A 102 -11.01 5.93 3.74
CA ASN A 102 -12.09 6.93 3.73
C ASN A 102 -11.76 8.13 2.85
N ARG A 103 -10.50 8.61 2.82
CA ARG A 103 -10.07 9.63 1.86
C ARG A 103 -10.28 9.17 0.41
N SER A 104 -9.92 7.94 0.09
CA SER A 104 -10.15 7.36 -1.24
C SER A 104 -11.64 7.22 -1.54
N CYS A 105 -12.46 6.84 -0.55
CA CYS A 105 -13.91 6.78 -0.68
C CYS A 105 -14.52 8.13 -1.06
N ARG A 106 -14.13 9.21 -0.38
CA ARG A 106 -14.62 10.58 -0.71
C ARG A 106 -14.37 10.95 -2.16
N LEU A 107 -13.15 10.66 -2.66
CA LEU A 107 -12.76 10.99 -4.04
C LEU A 107 -13.52 10.16 -5.09
N LEU A 108 -13.98 8.98 -4.73
CA LEU A 108 -14.76 8.10 -5.61
C LEU A 108 -16.27 8.11 -5.32
N CYS A 109 -16.77 9.05 -4.51
CA CYS A 109 -18.18 9.13 -4.11
C CYS A 109 -18.71 7.83 -3.47
N ILE A 110 -17.88 7.15 -2.69
CA ILE A 110 -18.23 5.96 -1.91
C ILE A 110 -18.50 6.39 -0.47
N PRO A 111 -19.58 5.89 0.18
CA PRO A 111 -19.86 6.22 1.58
C PRO A 111 -18.71 5.80 2.52
N GLU A 112 -18.33 6.71 3.42
CA GLU A 112 -17.27 6.45 4.41
C GLU A 112 -17.70 5.41 5.46
N LEU A 113 -16.70 4.76 6.07
CA LEU A 113 -16.89 3.73 7.08
C LEU A 113 -16.40 4.22 8.46
N ASP A 114 -16.95 3.67 9.53
CA ASP A 114 -16.45 3.91 10.89
C ASP A 114 -15.09 3.20 11.06
N GLU A 115 -14.03 3.99 11.22
CA GLU A 115 -12.65 3.51 11.30
C GLU A 115 -12.41 2.63 12.53
N ASN A 116 -13.10 2.91 13.66
CA ASN A 116 -12.98 2.08 14.86
C ASN A 116 -13.66 0.72 14.67
N PHE A 117 -14.83 0.71 14.01
CA PHE A 117 -15.50 -0.54 13.66
C PHE A 117 -14.64 -1.37 12.70
N LEU A 118 -14.01 -0.75 11.71
CA LEU A 118 -13.11 -1.47 10.80
C LEU A 118 -11.92 -2.09 11.53
N LEU A 119 -11.37 -1.40 12.52
CA LEU A 119 -10.27 -1.94 13.32
C LEU A 119 -10.74 -3.12 14.19
N ASP A 120 -11.90 -3.00 14.85
CA ASP A 120 -12.49 -4.09 15.64
C ASP A 120 -12.74 -5.32 14.77
N ALA A 121 -13.33 -5.12 13.58
CA ALA A 121 -13.61 -6.19 12.63
C ALA A 121 -12.35 -6.86 12.08
N LEU A 122 -11.30 -6.07 11.82
CA LEU A 122 -10.02 -6.59 11.37
C LEU A 122 -9.34 -7.42 12.49
N ASN A 123 -9.37 -6.94 13.73
CA ASN A 123 -8.83 -7.67 14.87
C ASN A 123 -9.54 -9.02 15.06
N GLU A 124 -10.87 -9.04 14.94
CA GLU A 124 -11.66 -10.29 15.03
C GLU A 124 -11.27 -11.29 13.92
N LEU A 125 -11.15 -10.81 12.67
CA LEU A 125 -10.75 -11.65 11.53
C LEU A 125 -9.33 -12.21 11.73
N ILE A 126 -8.36 -11.38 12.14
CA ILE A 126 -6.97 -11.82 12.32
C ILE A 126 -6.87 -12.77 13.52
N SER A 127 -7.63 -12.55 14.60
CA SER A 127 -7.67 -13.47 15.75
C SER A 127 -8.16 -14.85 15.36
N MET A 128 -9.16 -14.95 14.46
CA MET A 128 -9.60 -16.24 13.90
C MET A 128 -8.53 -16.89 13.03
N GLU A 129 -7.83 -16.10 12.25
CA GLU A 129 -6.82 -16.54 11.27
C GLU A 129 -5.38 -16.47 11.82
N LYS A 130 -5.21 -16.41 13.14
CA LYS A 130 -3.90 -16.22 13.77
C LYS A 130 -2.85 -17.26 13.39
N SER A 131 -3.25 -18.49 13.09
CA SER A 131 -2.35 -19.54 12.62
C SER A 131 -1.75 -19.25 11.23
N TRP A 132 -2.43 -18.45 10.42
CA TRP A 132 -2.00 -18.04 9.09
C TRP A 132 -0.97 -16.90 9.11
N VAL A 133 -0.75 -16.22 10.24
CA VAL A 133 0.32 -15.22 10.38
C VAL A 133 1.65 -15.95 10.48
N PRO A 134 2.50 -15.92 9.45
CA PRO A 134 3.71 -16.74 9.44
C PRO A 134 4.75 -16.23 10.44
N ALA A 135 5.64 -17.13 10.89
CA ALA A 135 6.67 -16.84 11.87
C ALA A 135 8.10 -16.77 11.27
N ALA A 136 8.27 -17.19 10.01
CA ALA A 136 9.57 -17.14 9.35
C ALA A 136 10.06 -15.67 9.18
N PRO A 137 11.37 -15.42 9.18
CA PRO A 137 11.91 -14.08 8.91
C PRO A 137 11.38 -13.49 7.61
N GLU A 138 11.14 -12.18 7.61
CA GLU A 138 10.67 -11.40 6.45
C GLU A 138 9.29 -11.81 5.89
N THR A 139 8.56 -12.69 6.60
CA THR A 139 7.20 -13.09 6.24
C THR A 139 6.16 -12.30 7.04
N SER A 140 4.94 -12.18 6.51
CA SER A 140 3.84 -11.46 7.16
C SER A 140 2.51 -11.94 6.61
N LEU A 141 1.41 -11.60 7.27
CA LEU A 141 0.08 -11.76 6.71
C LEU A 141 -0.33 -10.45 6.03
N TYR A 142 -0.44 -10.46 4.71
CA TYR A 142 -0.90 -9.31 3.94
C TYR A 142 -2.42 -9.21 4.02
N ILE A 143 -2.91 -8.01 4.28
CA ILE A 143 -4.32 -7.70 4.50
C ILE A 143 -4.78 -6.80 3.36
N ARG A 144 -5.86 -7.18 2.68
CA ARG A 144 -6.42 -6.48 1.53
C ARG A 144 -7.88 -6.08 1.78
N PRO A 145 -8.13 -4.95 2.46
CA PRO A 145 -9.44 -4.30 2.45
C PRO A 145 -9.77 -3.78 1.06
N THR A 146 -11.01 -4.00 0.62
CA THR A 146 -11.48 -3.57 -0.71
C THR A 146 -12.94 -3.17 -0.63
N ILE A 147 -13.32 -2.09 -1.31
CA ILE A 147 -14.71 -1.69 -1.53
C ILE A 147 -14.97 -1.68 -3.02
N ILE A 148 -16.06 -2.30 -3.42
CA ILE A 148 -16.52 -2.34 -4.81
C ILE A 148 -17.96 -1.82 -4.91
N ALA A 149 -18.27 -1.11 -5.99
CA ALA A 149 -19.62 -0.77 -6.38
C ALA A 149 -20.36 -2.02 -6.87
N THR A 150 -21.54 -2.29 -6.31
CA THR A 150 -22.29 -3.53 -6.56
C THR A 150 -23.62 -3.34 -7.28
N ASP A 151 -24.00 -2.10 -7.59
CA ASP A 151 -25.26 -1.79 -8.28
C ASP A 151 -25.23 -2.34 -9.72
N PRO A 152 -26.20 -3.15 -10.16
CA PRO A 152 -26.31 -3.63 -11.54
C PRO A 152 -26.89 -2.55 -12.44
N PHE A 153 -26.06 -1.63 -12.91
CA PHE A 153 -26.50 -0.47 -13.69
C PHE A 153 -25.42 0.00 -14.68
N LEU A 154 -25.78 0.16 -15.95
CA LEU A 154 -24.85 0.55 -17.02
C LEU A 154 -24.77 2.07 -17.29
N GLY A 155 -25.49 2.89 -16.53
CA GLY A 155 -25.35 4.36 -16.62
C GLY A 155 -24.21 4.87 -15.74
N VAL A 156 -23.50 5.92 -16.17
CA VAL A 156 -22.38 6.51 -15.42
C VAL A 156 -22.92 7.41 -14.31
N ARG A 157 -22.81 6.95 -13.08
CA ARG A 157 -23.10 7.68 -11.83
C ARG A 157 -22.40 7.01 -10.66
N ALA A 158 -22.41 7.59 -9.48
CA ALA A 158 -22.04 6.88 -8.27
C ALA A 158 -23.02 5.71 -8.01
N SER A 159 -22.49 4.58 -7.58
CA SER A 159 -23.31 3.40 -7.22
C SER A 159 -24.21 3.69 -6.01
N ASN A 160 -25.35 3.03 -5.94
CA ASN A 160 -26.22 3.09 -4.76
C ASN A 160 -25.85 2.00 -3.73
N THR A 161 -25.21 0.93 -4.15
CA THR A 161 -24.85 -0.19 -3.27
C THR A 161 -23.38 -0.52 -3.39
N TYR A 162 -22.79 -0.94 -2.27
CA TYR A 162 -21.37 -1.30 -2.21
C TYR A 162 -21.17 -2.54 -1.36
N ARG A 163 -20.05 -3.21 -1.58
CA ARG A 163 -19.54 -4.25 -0.69
C ARG A 163 -18.13 -3.89 -0.24
N TYR A 164 -17.92 -3.90 1.06
CA TYR A 164 -16.61 -3.90 1.68
C TYR A 164 -16.24 -5.34 2.04
N PHE A 165 -15.05 -5.77 1.68
CA PHE A 165 -14.53 -7.06 2.09
C PHE A 165 -13.04 -6.98 2.42
N VAL A 166 -12.58 -7.91 3.26
CA VAL A 166 -11.17 -8.05 3.62
C VAL A 166 -10.75 -9.49 3.37
N ILE A 167 -9.71 -9.68 2.57
CA ILE A 167 -9.05 -10.96 2.37
C ILE A 167 -7.64 -10.91 2.92
N LEU A 168 -7.13 -12.06 3.36
CA LEU A 168 -5.83 -12.20 3.99
C LEU A 168 -4.97 -13.18 3.20
N SER A 169 -3.67 -12.89 3.06
CA SER A 169 -2.72 -13.69 2.30
C SER A 169 -1.39 -13.80 3.06
N PRO A 170 -0.90 -14.99 3.44
CA PRO A 170 0.45 -15.14 3.94
C PRO A 170 1.44 -14.86 2.81
N VAL A 171 2.43 -14.00 3.08
CA VAL A 171 3.38 -13.53 2.07
C VAL A 171 4.82 -13.58 2.57
N GLY A 172 5.74 -13.84 1.65
CA GLY A 172 7.17 -13.68 1.82
C GLY A 172 7.68 -12.29 1.41
N ALA A 173 8.93 -12.19 1.00
CA ALA A 173 9.52 -10.98 0.47
C ALA A 173 8.79 -10.52 -0.81
N TYR A 174 8.60 -9.21 -0.96
CA TYR A 174 7.90 -8.65 -2.13
C TYR A 174 8.67 -8.85 -3.44
N TYR A 175 9.98 -8.66 -3.42
CA TYR A 175 10.84 -8.98 -4.55
C TYR A 175 11.52 -10.32 -4.30
N ALA A 176 11.59 -11.16 -5.33
CA ALA A 176 12.30 -12.45 -5.27
C ALA A 176 13.79 -12.28 -4.90
N ALA A 177 14.39 -11.14 -5.30
CA ALA A 177 15.77 -10.78 -4.96
C ALA A 177 15.92 -10.22 -3.52
N GLY A 178 14.84 -10.09 -2.73
CA GLY A 178 14.87 -9.53 -1.39
C GLY A 178 15.20 -8.03 -1.37
N PHE A 179 15.94 -7.58 -0.35
CA PHE A 179 16.37 -6.20 -0.16
C PHE A 179 17.61 -5.86 -1.01
N ASN A 180 17.48 -5.96 -2.35
CA ASN A 180 18.52 -5.61 -3.30
C ASN A 180 18.11 -4.39 -4.14
N PRO A 181 19.10 -3.62 -4.66
CA PRO A 181 18.80 -2.46 -5.49
C PRO A 181 18.11 -2.84 -6.80
N VAL A 182 17.09 -2.09 -7.17
CA VAL A 182 16.32 -2.30 -8.40
C VAL A 182 16.75 -1.32 -9.50
N LYS A 183 16.45 -1.68 -10.76
CA LYS A 183 16.66 -0.86 -11.95
C LYS A 183 15.37 -0.16 -12.34
N ILE A 184 15.45 1.12 -12.60
CA ILE A 184 14.29 1.97 -12.86
C ILE A 184 14.39 2.65 -14.23
N LEU A 185 13.29 2.61 -14.99
CA LEU A 185 13.13 3.33 -16.25
C LEU A 185 12.29 4.59 -16.04
N VAL A 186 12.79 5.74 -16.42
CA VAL A 186 12.00 6.98 -16.45
C VAL A 186 11.20 7.03 -17.75
N THR A 187 9.87 7.12 -17.67
CA THR A 187 9.01 7.30 -18.84
C THR A 187 8.68 8.78 -19.07
N LYS A 188 8.66 9.20 -20.34
CA LYS A 188 8.13 10.50 -20.79
C LYS A 188 6.82 10.35 -21.58
N GLU A 189 6.47 9.13 -21.97
CA GLU A 189 5.31 8.87 -22.84
C GLU A 189 4.04 8.60 -22.05
N HIS A 190 4.20 8.10 -20.83
CA HIS A 190 3.09 7.65 -20.00
C HIS A 190 3.12 8.32 -18.63
N VAL A 191 1.95 8.60 -18.11
CA VAL A 191 1.76 9.17 -16.76
C VAL A 191 0.93 8.21 -15.93
N ARG A 192 1.21 8.14 -14.62
CA ARG A 192 0.44 7.34 -13.67
C ARG A 192 -0.88 8.01 -13.32
N ALA A 193 -0.83 9.31 -13.11
CA ALA A 193 -1.95 10.15 -12.67
C ALA A 193 -1.69 11.62 -13.01
N VAL A 194 -2.74 12.44 -12.93
CA VAL A 194 -2.63 13.89 -13.10
C VAL A 194 -3.26 14.60 -11.91
N ARG A 195 -2.83 15.83 -11.64
CA ARG A 195 -3.47 16.69 -10.65
C ARG A 195 -4.91 16.96 -11.04
N GLY A 196 -5.84 16.87 -10.09
CA GLY A 196 -7.28 17.01 -10.34
C GLY A 196 -7.95 15.71 -10.79
N GLY A 197 -7.18 14.64 -11.01
CA GLY A 197 -7.69 13.28 -11.19
C GLY A 197 -7.78 12.53 -9.85
N VAL A 198 -7.72 11.20 -9.92
CA VAL A 198 -7.84 10.31 -8.76
C VAL A 198 -6.49 9.79 -8.24
N GLY A 199 -5.36 10.44 -8.57
CA GLY A 199 -4.02 9.97 -8.27
C GLY A 199 -3.71 9.78 -6.79
N GLU A 200 -4.31 10.59 -5.93
CA GLU A 200 -4.18 10.48 -4.47
C GLU A 200 -5.15 9.48 -3.82
N ALA A 201 -6.10 8.91 -4.60
CA ALA A 201 -6.95 7.81 -4.16
C ALA A 201 -6.28 6.46 -4.41
N LYS A 202 -6.47 5.52 -3.50
CA LYS A 202 -6.03 4.14 -3.70
C LYS A 202 -7.12 3.36 -4.42
N THR A 203 -7.21 3.57 -5.74
CA THR A 203 -8.23 3.01 -6.63
C THR A 203 -7.62 2.15 -7.74
N PRO A 204 -8.27 1.04 -8.15
CA PRO A 204 -7.76 0.14 -9.19
C PRO A 204 -7.38 0.81 -10.51
N GLY A 205 -8.09 1.87 -10.92
CA GLY A 205 -7.82 2.59 -12.15
C GLY A 205 -6.39 3.15 -12.25
N ASN A 206 -5.84 3.67 -11.14
CA ASN A 206 -4.45 4.13 -11.10
C ASN A 206 -3.44 3.01 -11.34
N TYR A 207 -3.78 1.78 -10.94
CA TYR A 207 -2.92 0.60 -11.12
C TYR A 207 -3.04 0.06 -12.55
N ALA A 208 -4.26 0.00 -13.09
CA ALA A 208 -4.48 -0.38 -14.48
C ALA A 208 -3.75 0.56 -15.45
N ALA A 209 -3.75 1.86 -15.20
CA ALA A 209 -3.03 2.85 -16.01
C ALA A 209 -1.50 2.62 -16.04
N SER A 210 -0.94 1.96 -15.02
CA SER A 210 0.51 1.70 -14.93
C SER A 210 0.97 0.44 -15.67
N LEU A 211 0.05 -0.45 -16.09
CA LEU A 211 0.39 -1.79 -16.59
C LEU A 211 1.21 -1.75 -17.89
N TYR A 212 0.80 -0.94 -18.87
CA TYR A 212 1.49 -0.89 -20.16
C TYR A 212 2.93 -0.41 -20.03
N ALA A 213 3.15 0.72 -19.37
CA ALA A 213 4.50 1.24 -19.17
C ALA A 213 5.35 0.30 -18.28
N GLY A 214 4.73 -0.37 -17.30
CA GLY A 214 5.39 -1.39 -16.47
C GLY A 214 5.83 -2.59 -17.28
N ALA A 215 5.00 -3.11 -18.20
CA ALA A 215 5.35 -4.21 -19.08
C ALA A 215 6.51 -3.83 -20.02
N ARG A 216 6.46 -2.65 -20.63
CA ARG A 216 7.55 -2.14 -21.50
C ARG A 216 8.86 -1.96 -20.74
N ALA A 217 8.81 -1.46 -19.50
CA ALA A 217 9.99 -1.36 -18.65
C ALA A 217 10.59 -2.75 -18.35
N HIS A 218 9.74 -3.73 -18.03
CA HIS A 218 10.17 -5.09 -17.75
C HIS A 218 10.79 -5.76 -18.97
N GLU A 219 10.20 -5.62 -20.18
CA GLU A 219 10.76 -6.10 -21.45
C GLU A 219 12.15 -5.50 -21.72
N ALA A 220 12.37 -4.24 -21.29
CA ALA A 220 13.65 -3.55 -21.41
C ALA A 220 14.65 -3.87 -20.27
N GLY A 221 14.32 -4.80 -19.36
CA GLY A 221 15.18 -5.25 -18.26
C GLY A 221 15.16 -4.35 -17.02
N TYR A 222 14.15 -3.50 -16.87
CA TYR A 222 13.95 -2.65 -15.69
C TYR A 222 12.84 -3.20 -14.79
N THR A 223 13.01 -3.03 -13.48
CA THR A 223 12.06 -3.56 -12.48
C THR A 223 10.81 -2.70 -12.35
N GLN A 224 10.95 -1.37 -12.45
CA GLN A 224 9.87 -0.41 -12.24
C GLN A 224 10.04 0.82 -13.15
N VAL A 225 8.96 1.61 -13.21
CA VAL A 225 8.91 2.89 -13.92
C VAL A 225 8.98 4.04 -12.91
N LEU A 226 9.79 5.07 -13.18
CA LEU A 226 9.71 6.37 -12.51
C LEU A 226 8.71 7.25 -13.25
N TRP A 227 7.71 7.71 -12.53
CA TRP A 227 6.65 8.54 -13.07
C TRP A 227 6.97 10.02 -12.92
N LEU A 228 6.79 10.75 -14.02
CA LEU A 228 6.84 12.19 -14.05
C LEU A 228 5.42 12.77 -14.02
N ASP A 229 5.31 14.04 -13.63
CA ASP A 229 4.05 14.76 -13.62
C ASP A 229 3.39 14.81 -15.01
N GLY A 230 2.06 14.79 -15.02
CA GLY A 230 1.29 14.69 -16.27
C GLY A 230 1.16 15.98 -17.08
N VAL A 231 1.74 17.10 -16.65
CA VAL A 231 1.63 18.40 -17.32
C VAL A 231 2.96 18.79 -17.97
N GLU A 232 4.01 18.89 -17.17
CA GLU A 232 5.32 19.33 -17.62
C GLU A 232 6.24 18.15 -18.00
N GLN A 233 5.88 16.93 -17.58
CA GLN A 233 6.68 15.69 -17.73
C GLN A 233 8.13 15.89 -17.29
N LYS A 234 8.31 16.63 -16.23
CA LYS A 234 9.58 17.07 -15.71
C LYS A 234 9.78 16.73 -14.24
N TYR A 235 8.72 16.83 -13.44
CA TYR A 235 8.81 16.66 -12.00
C TYR A 235 8.45 15.23 -11.60
N ILE A 236 9.28 14.66 -10.75
CA ILE A 236 9.13 13.30 -10.29
C ILE A 236 7.96 13.21 -9.31
N GLU A 237 7.15 12.15 -9.43
CA GLU A 237 6.02 11.88 -8.55
C GLU A 237 6.18 10.59 -7.75
N GLU A 238 6.26 9.45 -8.42
CA GLU A 238 6.32 8.12 -7.77
C GLU A 238 7.19 7.15 -8.58
N VAL A 239 7.55 6.01 -7.99
CA VAL A 239 8.25 4.91 -8.64
C VAL A 239 7.42 3.63 -8.55
N GLY A 240 6.99 3.10 -9.71
CA GLY A 240 6.05 1.97 -9.75
C GLY A 240 4.77 2.30 -8.97
N ALA A 241 4.50 1.54 -7.90
CA ALA A 241 3.38 1.76 -6.97
C ALA A 241 3.87 2.25 -5.59
N MET A 242 5.02 2.94 -5.53
CA MET A 242 5.67 3.42 -4.31
C MET A 242 5.96 4.91 -4.38
N ASN A 243 5.96 5.58 -3.22
CA ASN A 243 6.57 6.90 -3.10
C ASN A 243 8.09 6.79 -3.22
N ILE A 244 8.77 7.91 -3.53
CA ILE A 244 10.21 7.93 -3.78
C ILE A 244 10.92 8.98 -2.93
N PHE A 245 12.17 8.70 -2.59
CA PHE A 245 13.08 9.56 -1.85
C PHE A 245 14.42 9.66 -2.56
N PHE A 246 15.05 10.84 -2.46
CA PHE A 246 16.38 11.15 -2.97
C PHE A 246 17.23 11.65 -1.82
N VAL A 247 18.46 11.18 -1.71
CA VAL A 247 19.46 11.72 -0.81
C VAL A 247 20.46 12.48 -1.66
N ILE A 248 20.43 13.81 -1.57
CA ILE A 248 21.32 14.72 -2.33
C ILE A 248 22.14 15.51 -1.32
N ASP A 249 23.45 15.37 -1.37
CA ASP A 249 24.37 15.82 -0.32
C ASP A 249 23.96 15.23 1.06
N ASP A 250 23.46 16.04 1.97
CA ASP A 250 22.98 15.69 3.32
C ASP A 250 21.44 15.83 3.48
N GLU A 251 20.74 16.14 2.39
CA GLU A 251 19.30 16.37 2.39
C GLU A 251 18.54 15.15 1.85
N ILE A 252 17.50 14.72 2.59
CA ILE A 252 16.53 13.74 2.14
C ILE A 252 15.35 14.49 1.51
N ILE A 253 15.03 14.20 0.25
CA ILE A 253 13.98 14.88 -0.49
C ILE A 253 12.94 13.87 -0.91
N SER A 254 11.67 14.18 -0.71
CA SER A 254 10.53 13.43 -1.30
C SER A 254 9.64 14.40 -2.08
N PRO A 255 9.08 13.99 -3.23
CA PRO A 255 8.10 14.81 -3.94
C PRO A 255 6.96 15.25 -3.01
N ALA A 256 6.67 16.56 -3.04
CA ALA A 256 5.55 17.12 -2.28
C ALA A 256 4.21 16.58 -2.80
N LEU A 257 3.30 16.29 -1.90
CA LEU A 257 1.95 15.83 -2.26
C LEU A 257 1.19 16.97 -2.97
N ASN A 258 0.74 16.71 -4.18
CA ASN A 258 0.18 17.72 -5.10
C ASN A 258 -1.21 17.36 -5.66
N GLY A 259 -1.83 16.27 -5.18
CA GLY A 259 -3.12 15.78 -5.64
C GLY A 259 -3.02 14.64 -6.69
N SER A 260 -1.81 14.33 -7.21
CA SER A 260 -1.55 13.16 -8.05
C SER A 260 -0.80 12.03 -7.35
N ILE A 261 -0.16 12.32 -6.22
CA ILE A 261 0.69 11.40 -5.46
C ILE A 261 -0.09 10.79 -4.30
N LEU A 262 -0.01 9.46 -4.15
CA LEU A 262 -0.64 8.77 -3.03
C LEU A 262 0.02 9.15 -1.69
N HIS A 263 -0.78 9.45 -0.68
CA HIS A 263 -0.34 9.70 0.70
C HIS A 263 0.14 8.39 1.35
N GLY A 264 1.39 8.01 1.07
CA GLY A 264 1.97 6.76 1.54
C GLY A 264 2.16 6.74 3.05
N ILE A 265 1.67 5.69 3.73
CA ILE A 265 1.85 5.54 5.18
C ILE A 265 3.32 5.23 5.49
N THR A 266 3.96 4.38 4.68
CA THR A 266 5.40 4.15 4.80
C THR A 266 6.20 5.41 4.51
N ARG A 267 5.81 6.22 3.51
CA ARG A 267 6.41 7.53 3.24
C ARG A 267 6.35 8.44 4.47
N ASP A 268 5.18 8.58 5.06
CA ASP A 268 4.98 9.39 6.26
C ASP A 268 5.83 8.88 7.43
N SER A 269 5.96 7.57 7.57
CA SER A 269 6.81 6.94 8.60
C SER A 269 8.30 7.24 8.38
N VAL A 270 8.78 7.20 7.13
CA VAL A 270 10.17 7.59 6.78
C VAL A 270 10.42 9.06 7.13
N ILE A 271 9.49 9.96 6.77
CA ILE A 271 9.59 11.40 7.09
C ILE A 271 9.64 11.62 8.60
N ALA A 272 8.77 10.94 9.36
CA ALA A 272 8.73 11.04 10.81
C ALA A 272 10.03 10.55 11.46
N LEU A 273 10.58 9.42 10.99
CA LEU A 273 11.87 8.90 11.48
C LEU A 273 13.03 9.83 11.10
N ALA A 274 13.05 10.36 9.88
CA ALA A 274 14.08 11.31 9.44
C ALA A 274 14.11 12.55 10.35
N LYS A 275 12.93 13.12 10.63
CA LYS A 275 12.79 14.25 11.56
C LYS A 275 13.23 13.90 12.98
N LYS A 276 12.84 12.74 13.49
CA LYS A 276 13.25 12.23 14.80
C LYS A 276 14.76 12.07 14.93
N TRP A 277 15.42 11.69 13.85
CA TRP A 277 16.88 11.54 13.80
C TRP A 277 17.63 12.82 13.43
N ASN A 278 16.93 13.97 13.35
CA ASN A 278 17.46 15.27 12.98
C ASN A 278 18.10 15.32 11.59
N TYR A 279 17.62 14.50 10.65
CA TYR A 279 18.01 14.66 9.25
C TYR A 279 17.29 15.84 8.61
N LYS A 280 17.98 16.53 7.71
CA LYS A 280 17.37 17.53 6.85
C LYS A 280 16.43 16.83 5.88
N MET A 281 15.12 16.95 6.13
CA MET A 281 14.06 16.30 5.35
C MET A 281 13.16 17.35 4.72
N THR A 282 13.06 17.35 3.39
CA THR A 282 12.29 18.35 2.63
C THR A 282 11.26 17.65 1.72
N GLU A 283 10.04 18.15 1.76
CA GLU A 283 8.97 17.79 0.85
C GLU A 283 8.81 18.91 -0.18
N ARG A 284 9.27 18.69 -1.40
CA ARG A 284 9.24 19.69 -2.49
C ARG A 284 9.14 19.05 -3.86
N ARG A 285 8.85 19.84 -4.88
CA ARG A 285 9.01 19.38 -6.25
C ARG A 285 10.50 19.12 -6.52
N ILE A 286 10.81 18.05 -7.22
CA ILE A 286 12.15 17.71 -7.70
C ILE A 286 12.05 17.29 -9.16
N SER A 287 12.87 17.90 -10.02
CA SER A 287 12.87 17.56 -11.45
C SER A 287 13.80 16.38 -11.74
N ILE A 288 13.52 15.67 -12.83
CA ILE A 288 14.43 14.63 -13.29
C ILE A 288 15.79 15.22 -13.69
N ASP A 289 15.82 16.42 -14.24
CA ASP A 289 17.06 17.10 -14.61
C ASP A 289 17.91 17.41 -13.37
N GLU A 290 17.27 17.88 -12.26
CA GLU A 290 17.97 18.10 -10.99
C GLU A 290 18.62 16.80 -10.47
N VAL A 291 17.94 15.67 -10.58
CA VAL A 291 18.49 14.36 -10.17
C VAL A 291 19.70 13.99 -11.04
N MET A 292 19.59 14.17 -12.36
CA MET A 292 20.68 13.88 -13.29
C MET A 292 21.90 14.78 -13.07
N ASP A 293 21.68 16.07 -12.81
CA ASP A 293 22.76 17.04 -12.54
C ASP A 293 23.40 16.78 -11.18
N SER A 294 22.60 16.39 -10.18
CA SER A 294 23.11 15.97 -8.85
C SER A 294 23.97 14.71 -8.94
N HIS A 295 23.60 13.76 -9.81
CA HIS A 295 24.46 12.61 -10.08
C HIS A 295 25.76 13.03 -10.75
N LYS A 296 25.70 13.86 -11.80
CA LYS A 296 26.89 14.34 -12.54
C LYS A 296 27.87 15.09 -11.64
N SER A 297 27.36 15.85 -10.66
CA SER A 297 28.17 16.57 -9.68
C SER A 297 28.63 15.75 -8.49
N GLY A 298 28.28 14.46 -8.42
CA GLY A 298 28.60 13.55 -7.32
C GLY A 298 27.82 13.84 -6.03
N LYS A 299 26.72 14.60 -6.09
CA LYS A 299 25.88 14.96 -4.94
C LYS A 299 24.75 13.96 -4.67
N LEU A 300 24.26 13.27 -5.70
CA LEU A 300 23.24 12.21 -5.53
C LEU A 300 23.87 11.01 -4.84
N ARG A 301 23.48 10.76 -3.60
CA ARG A 301 24.00 9.69 -2.76
C ARG A 301 23.17 8.42 -2.85
N GLU A 302 21.85 8.55 -2.67
CA GLU A 302 20.92 7.42 -2.66
C GLU A 302 19.59 7.79 -3.30
N VAL A 303 18.90 6.77 -3.82
CA VAL A 303 17.49 6.86 -4.22
C VAL A 303 16.80 5.60 -3.71
N PHE A 304 15.61 5.72 -3.13
CA PHE A 304 14.84 4.57 -2.69
C PHE A 304 13.32 4.83 -2.75
N GLY A 305 12.57 3.80 -3.09
CA GLY A 305 11.12 3.77 -3.00
C GLY A 305 10.65 3.37 -1.59
N SER A 306 9.41 3.73 -1.23
CA SER A 306 8.77 3.29 0.01
C SER A 306 7.33 2.86 -0.22
N GLY A 307 6.92 1.72 0.38
CA GLY A 307 5.56 1.20 0.27
C GLY A 307 5.33 0.02 1.21
N THR A 308 4.07 -0.34 1.46
CA THR A 308 3.70 -1.39 2.43
C THR A 308 4.32 -2.76 2.07
N ALA A 309 4.37 -3.10 0.79
CA ALA A 309 4.83 -4.42 0.36
C ALA A 309 6.34 -4.59 0.52
N ALA A 310 7.14 -3.66 -0.02
CA ALA A 310 8.59 -3.70 -0.02
C ALA A 310 9.22 -3.01 1.20
N VAL A 311 8.47 -2.25 1.99
CA VAL A 311 8.91 -1.34 3.05
C VAL A 311 9.81 -0.25 2.47
N ILE A 312 11.05 -0.56 2.14
CA ILE A 312 12.02 0.30 1.41
C ILE A 312 12.55 -0.50 0.22
N SER A 313 12.65 0.14 -0.93
CA SER A 313 13.18 -0.45 -2.17
C SER A 313 14.34 0.42 -2.68
N PRO A 314 15.61 0.03 -2.45
CA PRO A 314 16.77 0.79 -2.94
C PRO A 314 16.81 0.81 -4.48
N VAL A 315 17.23 1.94 -5.06
CA VAL A 315 17.41 2.09 -6.51
C VAL A 315 18.90 2.10 -6.82
N GLY A 316 19.36 1.12 -7.61
CA GLY A 316 20.77 1.00 -8.01
C GLY A 316 21.08 1.55 -9.39
N GLU A 317 20.06 1.68 -10.24
CA GLU A 317 20.20 2.17 -11.61
C GLU A 317 18.96 2.95 -12.04
N LEU A 318 19.16 4.07 -12.76
CA LEU A 318 18.10 4.89 -13.31
C LEU A 318 18.42 5.24 -14.77
N LYS A 319 17.52 4.86 -15.69
CA LYS A 319 17.61 5.16 -17.12
C LYS A 319 16.68 6.31 -17.48
N TYR A 320 17.21 7.35 -18.11
CA TYR A 320 16.46 8.49 -18.61
C TYR A 320 16.89 8.86 -20.03
N GLY A 321 16.06 8.58 -21.01
CA GLY A 321 16.45 8.66 -22.42
C GLY A 321 17.66 7.75 -22.69
N GLU A 322 18.69 8.30 -23.30
CA GLU A 322 19.94 7.56 -23.56
C GLU A 322 20.90 7.52 -22.35
N LYS A 323 20.61 8.32 -21.29
CA LYS A 323 21.47 8.39 -20.11
C LYS A 323 21.11 7.26 -19.13
N ASN A 324 22.11 6.54 -18.68
CA ASN A 324 22.00 5.54 -17.65
C ASN A 324 22.95 5.90 -16.50
N ILE A 325 22.40 6.05 -15.29
CA ILE A 325 23.19 6.39 -14.11
C ILE A 325 23.13 5.27 -13.08
N LYS A 326 24.28 4.98 -12.47
CA LYS A 326 24.40 4.09 -11.31
C LYS A 326 24.31 4.93 -10.04
N ILE A 327 23.50 4.47 -9.10
CA ILE A 327 23.30 5.12 -7.80
C ILE A 327 23.95 4.21 -6.74
N SER A 328 24.71 4.80 -5.82
CA SER A 328 25.44 4.07 -4.76
C SER A 328 26.29 2.90 -5.29
N ASP A 329 26.92 3.06 -6.46
CA ASP A 329 27.66 1.99 -7.17
C ASP A 329 26.83 0.71 -7.42
N GLY A 330 25.52 0.84 -7.51
CA GLY A 330 24.58 -0.28 -7.65
C GLY A 330 24.39 -1.07 -6.36
N LYS A 331 24.76 -0.52 -5.21
CA LYS A 331 24.63 -1.14 -3.89
C LYS A 331 23.52 -0.51 -3.08
N VAL A 332 23.12 -1.20 -2.01
CA VAL A 332 22.19 -0.63 -1.02
C VAL A 332 22.89 0.47 -0.25
N GLY A 333 22.28 1.67 -0.24
CA GLY A 333 22.83 2.78 0.50
C GLY A 333 22.57 2.70 2.01
N PRO A 334 23.39 3.38 2.83
CA PRO A 334 23.28 3.34 4.28
C PRO A 334 21.95 3.94 4.80
N MET A 335 21.40 4.95 4.11
CA MET A 335 20.14 5.56 4.51
C MET A 335 18.96 4.63 4.28
N ALA A 336 18.87 4.03 3.07
CA ALA A 336 17.86 3.02 2.75
C ALA A 336 17.91 1.85 3.73
N SER A 337 19.13 1.34 4.05
CA SER A 337 19.35 0.27 5.04
C SER A 337 18.85 0.67 6.44
N ARG A 338 19.13 1.90 6.87
CA ARG A 338 18.74 2.39 8.20
C ARG A 338 17.22 2.49 8.33
N PHE A 339 16.54 3.04 7.32
CA PHE A 339 15.07 3.11 7.31
C PHE A 339 14.42 1.73 7.25
N PHE A 340 14.93 0.85 6.39
CA PHE A 340 14.43 -0.52 6.29
C PHE A 340 14.53 -1.24 7.63
N LYS A 341 15.71 -1.21 8.25
CA LYS A 341 15.94 -1.83 9.56
C LYS A 341 15.01 -1.26 10.62
N ALA A 342 14.94 0.06 10.77
CA ALA A 342 14.12 0.70 11.80
C ALA A 342 12.63 0.39 11.65
N LEU A 343 12.10 0.48 10.42
CA LEU A 343 10.70 0.17 10.16
C LEU A 343 10.39 -1.30 10.41
N THR A 344 11.22 -2.22 9.92
CA THR A 344 11.02 -3.65 10.12
C THR A 344 11.22 -4.06 11.59
N ASP A 345 12.13 -3.44 12.33
CA ASP A 345 12.31 -3.72 13.76
C ASP A 345 11.08 -3.32 14.57
N ILE A 346 10.45 -2.18 14.25
CA ILE A 346 9.17 -1.79 14.85
C ILE A 346 8.05 -2.77 14.42
N GLN A 347 7.96 -3.09 13.12
CA GLN A 347 6.93 -3.95 12.56
C GLN A 347 6.94 -5.38 13.11
N TYR A 348 8.12 -5.91 13.44
CA TYR A 348 8.27 -7.25 14.02
C TYR A 348 8.45 -7.24 15.55
N GLY A 349 8.30 -6.08 16.20
CA GLY A 349 8.42 -5.94 17.67
C GLY A 349 9.83 -6.21 18.20
N ARG A 350 10.88 -6.05 17.37
CA ARG A 350 12.29 -6.13 17.75
C ARG A 350 12.77 -4.87 18.47
N GLU A 351 12.16 -3.72 18.12
CA GLU A 351 12.38 -2.44 18.79
C GLU A 351 11.06 -1.91 19.35
N LYS A 352 11.16 -1.20 20.48
CA LYS A 352 9.99 -0.56 21.11
C LYS A 352 9.41 0.52 20.20
N ASP A 353 8.12 0.46 19.97
CA ASP A 353 7.40 1.52 19.28
C ASP A 353 7.37 2.80 20.11
N SER A 354 8.16 3.78 19.71
CA SER A 354 8.22 5.11 20.33
C SER A 354 7.40 6.16 19.58
N MET A 355 6.66 5.72 18.56
CA MET A 355 5.86 6.57 17.65
C MET A 355 4.36 6.36 17.82
N GLY A 356 3.94 5.31 18.56
CA GLY A 356 2.53 4.94 18.70
C GLY A 356 1.91 4.38 17.40
N TRP A 357 2.71 3.65 16.61
CA TRP A 357 2.30 3.09 15.32
C TRP A 357 1.75 1.68 15.38
N ILE A 358 2.05 0.98 16.47
CA ILE A 358 1.67 -0.42 16.64
C ILE A 358 0.30 -0.53 17.31
N GLU A 359 -0.51 -1.43 16.76
CA GLU A 359 -1.75 -1.91 17.36
C GLU A 359 -1.63 -3.42 17.55
N GLU A 360 -1.66 -3.90 18.79
CA GLU A 360 -1.67 -5.34 19.07
C GLU A 360 -3.05 -5.94 18.75
N VAL A 361 -3.04 -7.08 18.08
CA VAL A 361 -4.24 -7.86 17.85
C VAL A 361 -4.53 -8.63 19.14
N CYS A 362 -5.65 -8.29 19.79
CA CYS A 362 -6.10 -9.00 21.00
C CYS A 362 -6.43 -10.46 20.63
N SER A 363 -5.82 -11.41 21.35
CA SER A 363 -6.06 -12.85 21.23
C SER A 363 -7.33 -13.29 21.96
#